data_33402d458c721079c32278c3acda4252
#
_entry.id   33402d458c721079c32278c3acda4252
#
_cell.length_a   1.000
_cell.length_b   1.000
_cell.length_c   1.000
_cell.angle_alpha   90.00
_cell.angle_beta   90.00
_cell.angle_gamma   90.00
#
_symmetry.space_group_name_H-M   'P 1'
#
loop_
_entity.id
_entity.type
_entity.pdbx_description
1 polymer ?
#
loop_
_entity_poly.entity_id
_entity_poly.type
_entity_poly.pdbx_seq_one_letter_code
_entity_poly.pdbx_strand_id
1 'polypeptide(L)'
;MRPHVFAQRVQELAAQHRPFAMATIVRTEGSTLAKTGFKILISHDGRVVGGTFGGGCPEGPIVEVAREAMHSGESRVLRVHLVDAAAAVRGMAGNPGPDEVYVETDCGGTLEVHIEPMLPSERLILIGQGGRDAIEDALVRVGRLLDFEVVVVDPNPQLSETADRVIRAAHPDLAELALGERDSVVVLTKGERDVAILTELAKSPARYVGLLASRHRLEKDRQELRRGGVPAEFLERLHAPVGLDLGATTPTEIALSIVAEMVAKKYGRSFTRGARAAGPARASPGSRAARKSA
;
A
#
# COMPACT_ATOMS: atom_id res chain seq x y z
N MET A 1 11.87 -8.91 28.66
CA MET A 1 12.27 -9.82 27.55
C MET A 1 13.75 -9.59 27.24
N ARG A 2 14.51 -10.64 26.90
CA ARG A 2 15.92 -10.48 26.51
C ARG A 2 16.00 -9.77 25.15
N PRO A 3 16.99 -8.88 24.88
CA PRO A 3 17.06 -8.09 23.65
C PRO A 3 17.00 -8.91 22.34
N HIS A 4 17.70 -10.04 22.29
CA HIS A 4 17.71 -10.89 21.10
C HIS A 4 16.34 -11.55 20.84
N VAL A 5 15.59 -11.92 21.90
CA VAL A 5 14.23 -12.46 21.77
C VAL A 5 13.25 -11.38 21.27
N PHE A 6 13.46 -10.13 21.71
CA PHE A 6 12.66 -9.01 21.21
C PHE A 6 12.92 -8.77 19.72
N ALA A 7 14.19 -8.73 19.29
CA ALA A 7 14.57 -8.58 17.89
C ALA A 7 14.02 -9.72 17.01
N GLN A 8 14.11 -10.96 17.49
CA GLN A 8 13.52 -12.10 16.79
C GLN A 8 12.00 -11.93 16.62
N ARG A 9 11.30 -11.46 17.65
CA ARG A 9 9.86 -11.24 17.57
C ARG A 9 9.49 -10.15 16.56
N VAL A 10 10.28 -9.08 16.45
CA VAL A 10 10.13 -8.05 15.42
C VAL A 10 10.26 -8.66 14.03
N GLN A 11 11.27 -9.51 13.79
CA GLN A 11 11.45 -10.20 12.51
C GLN A 11 10.27 -11.12 12.17
N GLU A 12 9.76 -11.88 13.15
CA GLU A 12 8.60 -12.76 12.97
C GLU A 12 7.33 -11.96 12.58
N LEU A 13 7.12 -10.80 13.20
CA LEU A 13 5.99 -9.93 12.86
C LEU A 13 6.15 -9.31 11.46
N ALA A 14 7.34 -8.82 11.13
CA ALA A 14 7.63 -8.26 9.81
C ALA A 14 7.42 -9.30 8.68
N ALA A 15 7.79 -10.55 8.92
CA ALA A 15 7.60 -11.64 7.96
C ALA A 15 6.12 -12.01 7.69
N GLN A 16 5.20 -11.56 8.54
CA GLN A 16 3.76 -11.78 8.33
C GLN A 16 3.13 -10.82 7.29
N HIS A 17 3.86 -9.85 6.78
CA HIS A 17 3.37 -8.81 5.86
C HIS A 17 2.09 -8.10 6.37
N ARG A 18 1.97 -7.96 7.69
CA ARG A 18 0.88 -7.23 8.36
C ARG A 18 1.47 -6.09 9.18
N PRO A 19 0.76 -4.97 9.33
CA PRO A 19 1.23 -3.88 10.18
C PRO A 19 1.32 -4.35 11.63
N PHE A 20 2.27 -3.82 12.37
CA PHE A 20 2.37 -3.92 13.82
C PHE A 20 2.94 -2.62 14.36
N ALA A 21 2.88 -2.39 15.65
CA ALA A 21 3.44 -1.19 16.24
C ALA A 21 4.46 -1.53 17.34
N MET A 22 5.45 -0.68 17.49
CA MET A 22 6.38 -0.69 18.61
C MET A 22 6.12 0.55 19.48
N ALA A 23 5.70 0.34 20.71
CA ALA A 23 5.56 1.42 21.67
C ALA A 23 6.75 1.41 22.65
N THR A 24 7.40 2.56 22.81
CA THR A 24 8.59 2.74 23.63
C THR A 24 8.38 3.87 24.62
N ILE A 25 8.60 3.64 25.92
CA ILE A 25 8.64 4.70 26.92
C ILE A 25 9.90 5.53 26.71
N VAL A 26 9.73 6.79 26.32
CA VAL A 26 10.85 7.72 26.07
C VAL A 26 11.15 8.63 27.24
N ARG A 27 10.15 8.87 28.13
CA ARG A 27 10.31 9.67 29.34
C ARG A 27 9.37 9.18 30.43
N THR A 28 9.82 9.32 31.68
CA THR A 28 9.02 9.07 32.89
C THR A 28 9.21 10.20 33.88
N GLU A 29 8.13 10.64 34.53
CA GLU A 29 8.15 11.62 35.60
C GLU A 29 7.30 11.10 36.80
N GLY A 30 7.73 11.40 38.03
CA GLY A 30 7.04 10.97 39.24
C GLY A 30 7.27 9.51 39.62
N SER A 31 6.39 8.95 40.45
CA SER A 31 6.51 7.59 40.96
C SER A 31 5.82 6.59 40.03
N THR A 32 6.60 5.88 39.22
CA THR A 32 6.08 4.84 38.31
C THR A 32 7.00 3.62 38.28
N LEU A 33 6.41 2.44 38.14
CA LEU A 33 7.15 1.18 37.90
C LEU A 33 7.73 1.10 36.49
N ALA A 34 7.13 1.81 35.56
CA ALA A 34 7.61 1.90 34.19
C ALA A 34 8.94 2.64 34.12
N LYS A 35 9.82 2.22 33.21
CA LYS A 35 11.15 2.82 33.03
C LYS A 35 11.34 3.23 31.57
N THR A 36 12.04 4.34 31.37
CA THR A 36 12.50 4.76 30.03
C THR A 36 13.24 3.61 29.35
N GLY A 37 12.91 3.38 28.10
CA GLY A 37 13.45 2.29 27.29
C GLY A 37 12.64 0.99 27.34
N PHE A 38 11.63 0.87 28.21
CA PHE A 38 10.70 -0.26 28.17
C PHE A 38 9.89 -0.20 26.87
N LYS A 39 9.62 -1.36 26.30
CA LYS A 39 8.98 -1.50 25.00
C LYS A 39 7.94 -2.61 25.00
N ILE A 40 6.89 -2.40 24.19
CA ILE A 40 5.96 -3.46 23.82
C ILE A 40 5.80 -3.52 22.30
N LEU A 41 5.47 -4.70 21.80
CA LEU A 41 5.06 -4.94 20.40
C LEU A 41 3.56 -5.21 20.39
N ILE A 42 2.87 -4.51 19.50
CA ILE A 42 1.42 -4.58 19.35
C ILE A 42 1.12 -5.07 17.94
N SER A 43 0.46 -6.22 17.83
CA SER A 43 0.06 -6.79 16.54
C SER A 43 -1.08 -6.02 15.88
N HIS A 44 -1.34 -6.26 14.60
CA HIS A 44 -2.38 -5.60 13.81
C HIS A 44 -3.78 -5.71 14.42
N ASP A 45 -4.05 -6.78 15.17
CA ASP A 45 -5.32 -7.01 15.87
C ASP A 45 -5.37 -6.36 17.28
N GLY A 46 -4.33 -5.60 17.65
CA GLY A 46 -4.25 -4.86 18.91
C GLY A 46 -3.86 -5.70 20.13
N ARG A 47 -3.20 -6.83 19.92
CA ARG A 47 -2.67 -7.64 21.04
C ARG A 47 -1.24 -7.27 21.32
N VAL A 48 -0.90 -7.18 22.61
CA VAL A 48 0.49 -7.08 23.03
C VAL A 48 1.14 -8.46 22.88
N VAL A 49 2.07 -8.57 21.94
CA VAL A 49 2.70 -9.84 21.54
C VAL A 49 4.16 -9.95 21.96
N GLY A 50 4.71 -8.92 22.59
CA GLY A 50 6.07 -8.92 23.09
C GLY A 50 6.41 -7.70 23.92
N GLY A 51 7.40 -7.81 24.81
CA GLY A 51 7.83 -6.72 25.66
C GLY A 51 7.02 -6.57 26.95
N THR A 52 7.23 -5.46 27.64
CA THR A 52 6.50 -5.09 28.87
C THR A 52 6.78 -3.64 29.23
N PHE A 53 5.82 -2.98 29.85
CA PHE A 53 5.98 -1.69 30.53
C PHE A 53 6.17 -1.82 32.03
N GLY A 54 6.49 -3.01 32.53
CA GLY A 54 6.84 -3.25 33.94
C GLY A 54 5.70 -3.77 34.80
N GLY A 55 4.57 -4.19 34.22
CA GLY A 55 3.39 -4.70 34.95
C GLY A 55 2.64 -3.60 35.68
N GLY A 56 1.36 -3.42 35.42
CA GLY A 56 0.54 -2.37 36.06
C GLY A 56 0.42 -1.06 35.29
N CYS A 57 1.14 -0.89 34.16
CA CYS A 57 0.84 0.19 33.22
C CYS A 57 -0.33 -0.20 32.33
N PRO A 58 -1.31 0.71 32.17
CA PRO A 58 -2.45 0.46 31.31
C PRO A 58 -2.02 0.42 29.84
N GLU A 59 -2.08 -0.76 29.25
CA GLU A 59 -1.74 -0.97 27.84
C GLU A 59 -2.88 -0.55 26.91
N GLY A 60 -4.14 -0.55 27.38
CA GLY A 60 -5.33 -0.28 26.59
C GLY A 60 -5.27 1.02 25.77
N PRO A 61 -5.10 2.21 26.37
CA PRO A 61 -5.02 3.46 25.63
C PRO A 61 -3.85 3.51 24.63
N ILE A 62 -2.74 2.86 24.94
CA ILE A 62 -1.57 2.78 24.06
C ILE A 62 -1.88 1.90 22.85
N VAL A 63 -2.63 0.81 23.04
CA VAL A 63 -3.09 -0.07 21.97
C VAL A 63 -4.02 0.66 21.00
N GLU A 64 -4.95 1.48 21.51
CA GLU A 64 -5.85 2.26 20.63
C GLU A 64 -5.07 3.25 19.78
N VAL A 65 -4.16 4.04 20.36
CA VAL A 65 -3.30 4.96 19.58
C VAL A 65 -2.38 4.19 18.62
N ALA A 66 -1.91 3.00 19.00
CA ALA A 66 -1.13 2.15 18.11
C ALA A 66 -1.95 1.66 16.89
N ARG A 67 -3.23 1.36 17.06
CA ARG A 67 -4.13 1.03 15.93
C ARG A 67 -4.30 2.20 14.97
N GLU A 68 -4.52 3.41 15.51
CA GLU A 68 -4.59 4.62 14.71
C GLU A 68 -3.29 4.89 13.96
N ALA A 69 -2.13 4.75 14.64
CA ALA A 69 -0.82 4.91 14.03
C ALA A 69 -0.59 3.89 12.90
N MET A 70 -0.96 2.62 13.10
CA MET A 70 -0.87 1.58 12.06
C MET A 70 -1.77 1.88 10.85
N HIS A 71 -2.92 2.50 11.07
CA HIS A 71 -3.83 2.88 9.99
C HIS A 71 -3.35 4.11 9.23
N SER A 72 -2.93 5.17 9.94
CA SER A 72 -2.44 6.42 9.33
C SER A 72 -1.03 6.30 8.73
N GLY A 73 -0.21 5.40 9.28
CA GLY A 73 1.21 5.29 8.96
C GLY A 73 2.09 6.33 9.65
N GLU A 74 1.55 7.11 10.57
CA GLU A 74 2.26 8.18 11.26
C GLU A 74 2.62 7.77 12.70
N SER A 75 3.87 8.05 13.10
CA SER A 75 4.29 7.86 14.49
C SER A 75 3.64 8.89 15.40
N ARG A 76 3.34 8.48 16.64
CA ARG A 76 2.70 9.31 17.66
C ARG A 76 3.51 9.32 18.95
N VAL A 77 3.41 10.41 19.70
CA VAL A 77 3.90 10.47 21.08
C VAL A 77 2.72 10.68 22.00
N LEU A 78 2.38 9.65 22.75
CA LEU A 78 1.26 9.69 23.71
C LEU A 78 1.78 10.04 25.10
N ARG A 79 1.16 11.03 25.75
CA ARG A 79 1.38 11.35 27.15
C ARG A 79 0.32 10.67 28.02
N VAL A 80 0.76 9.79 28.90
CA VAL A 80 -0.09 9.00 29.79
C VAL A 80 0.07 9.50 31.21
N HIS A 81 -0.99 10.08 31.79
CA HIS A 81 -1.05 10.52 33.18
C HIS A 81 -1.59 9.39 34.06
N LEU A 82 -0.73 8.88 34.94
CA LEU A 82 -1.07 7.86 35.91
C LEU A 82 -1.52 8.58 37.18
N VAL A 83 -2.80 8.52 37.51
CA VAL A 83 -3.41 9.36 38.57
C VAL A 83 -4.46 8.57 39.33
N ASP A 84 -4.88 9.10 40.50
CA ASP A 84 -6.03 8.56 41.24
C ASP A 84 -7.36 8.73 40.49
N ALA A 85 -8.40 8.00 40.91
CA ALA A 85 -9.71 8.01 40.25
C ALA A 85 -10.31 9.42 40.12
N ALA A 86 -10.17 10.28 41.12
CA ALA A 86 -10.73 11.62 41.08
C ALA A 86 -9.97 12.53 40.09
N ALA A 87 -8.67 12.39 40.04
CA ALA A 87 -7.83 13.11 39.08
C ALA A 87 -8.02 12.59 37.65
N ALA A 88 -8.23 11.28 37.47
CA ALA A 88 -8.54 10.71 36.16
C ALA A 88 -9.85 11.29 35.59
N VAL A 89 -10.91 11.34 36.40
CA VAL A 89 -12.21 11.92 35.99
C VAL A 89 -12.06 13.40 35.64
N ARG A 90 -11.32 14.18 36.45
CA ARG A 90 -11.07 15.61 36.17
C ARG A 90 -10.26 15.80 34.90
N GLY A 91 -9.24 14.99 34.65
CA GLY A 91 -8.42 15.05 33.48
C GLY A 91 -9.21 14.76 32.20
N MET A 92 -10.05 13.73 32.21
CA MET A 92 -10.96 13.40 31.10
C MET A 92 -11.99 14.50 30.85
N ALA A 93 -12.57 15.09 31.92
CA ALA A 93 -13.53 16.19 31.81
C ALA A 93 -12.91 17.48 31.25
N GLY A 94 -11.59 17.64 31.39
CA GLY A 94 -10.82 18.74 30.82
C GLY A 94 -10.63 18.69 29.29
N ASN A 95 -11.19 17.67 28.64
CA ASN A 95 -11.06 17.43 27.19
C ASN A 95 -9.58 17.37 26.75
N PRO A 96 -8.82 16.34 27.17
CA PRO A 96 -7.42 16.18 26.82
C PRO A 96 -7.22 16.18 25.32
N GLY A 97 -6.05 16.63 24.88
CA GLY A 97 -5.67 16.59 23.48
C GLY A 97 -5.61 15.15 22.92
N PRO A 98 -5.53 14.98 21.62
CA PRO A 98 -5.53 13.65 20.97
C PRO A 98 -4.33 12.77 21.38
N ASP A 99 -3.31 13.37 21.96
CA ASP A 99 -2.08 12.72 22.39
C ASP A 99 -1.92 12.71 23.92
N GLU A 100 -3.00 12.89 24.66
CA GLU A 100 -3.03 12.84 26.13
C GLU A 100 -4.12 11.92 26.66
N VAL A 101 -3.77 11.06 27.61
CA VAL A 101 -4.73 10.18 28.29
C VAL A 101 -4.50 10.19 29.79
N TYR A 102 -5.59 10.09 30.56
CA TYR A 102 -5.58 9.98 32.00
C TYR A 102 -6.04 8.59 32.39
N VAL A 103 -5.25 7.91 33.20
CA VAL A 103 -5.53 6.53 33.57
C VAL A 103 -5.46 6.37 35.08
N GLU A 104 -6.51 5.77 35.64
CA GLU A 104 -6.57 5.44 37.03
C GLU A 104 -5.59 4.31 37.36
N THR A 105 -4.70 4.57 38.29
CA THR A 105 -3.76 3.58 38.84
C THR A 105 -3.40 3.92 40.30
N ASP A 106 -2.88 2.92 41.02
CA ASP A 106 -2.27 3.14 42.34
C ASP A 106 -0.86 3.78 42.23
N CYS A 107 -0.32 3.91 41.01
CA CYS A 107 0.93 4.59 40.74
C CYS A 107 0.67 6.06 40.36
N GLY A 108 1.57 6.96 40.78
CA GLY A 108 1.53 8.35 40.34
C GLY A 108 2.60 8.61 39.30
N GLY A 109 2.37 9.63 38.44
CA GLY A 109 3.39 10.07 37.50
C GLY A 109 2.90 10.21 36.04
N THR A 110 3.82 10.50 35.17
CA THR A 110 3.54 10.69 33.74
C THR A 110 4.53 9.88 32.91
N LEU A 111 4.04 9.29 31.81
CA LEU A 111 4.82 8.59 30.81
C LEU A 111 4.69 9.32 29.48
N GLU A 112 5.78 9.47 28.76
CA GLU A 112 5.74 9.77 27.32
C GLU A 112 6.10 8.49 26.57
N VAL A 113 5.19 8.05 25.70
CA VAL A 113 5.31 6.80 24.95
C VAL A 113 5.36 7.14 23.48
N HIS A 114 6.49 6.86 22.84
CA HIS A 114 6.61 6.92 21.38
C HIS A 114 6.03 5.63 20.78
N ILE A 115 5.08 5.80 19.88
CA ILE A 115 4.38 4.72 19.20
C ILE A 115 4.77 4.80 17.73
N GLU A 116 5.51 3.80 17.28
CA GLU A 116 6.04 3.71 15.91
C GLU A 116 5.32 2.58 15.16
N PRO A 117 4.55 2.90 14.10
CA PRO A 117 3.94 1.89 13.25
C PRO A 117 4.99 1.25 12.34
N MET A 118 5.08 -0.06 12.37
CA MET A 118 5.92 -0.88 11.50
C MET A 118 5.03 -1.42 10.39
N LEU A 119 5.07 -0.77 9.24
CA LEU A 119 4.22 -1.10 8.11
C LEU A 119 4.92 -2.10 7.19
N PRO A 120 4.20 -3.07 6.59
CA PRO A 120 4.78 -3.94 5.59
C PRO A 120 5.27 -3.14 4.38
N SER A 121 6.25 -3.68 3.68
CA SER A 121 6.72 -3.12 2.41
C SER A 121 5.55 -2.93 1.45
N GLU A 122 5.59 -1.86 0.68
CA GLU A 122 4.65 -1.70 -0.43
C GLU A 122 5.03 -2.67 -1.54
N ARG A 123 4.08 -3.46 -2.02
CA ARG A 123 4.34 -4.41 -3.10
C ARG A 123 3.82 -3.90 -4.43
N LEU A 124 4.60 -4.13 -5.48
CA LEU A 124 4.17 -4.02 -6.86
C LEU A 124 4.04 -5.42 -7.44
N ILE A 125 2.81 -5.86 -7.65
CA ILE A 125 2.50 -7.17 -8.21
C ILE A 125 2.24 -6.99 -9.71
N LEU A 126 3.05 -7.63 -10.54
CA LEU A 126 2.92 -7.65 -11.99
C LEU A 126 2.34 -8.99 -12.41
N ILE A 127 1.21 -8.97 -13.13
CA ILE A 127 0.59 -10.20 -13.65
C ILE A 127 0.85 -10.23 -15.15
N GLY A 128 1.84 -11.02 -15.55
CA GLY A 128 2.33 -11.12 -16.93
C GLY A 128 1.58 -12.15 -17.78
N GLN A 129 1.87 -12.15 -19.06
CA GLN A 129 1.25 -13.08 -20.05
C GLN A 129 2.14 -14.26 -20.44
N GLY A 130 3.38 -14.25 -20.02
CA GLY A 130 4.44 -15.18 -20.48
C GLY A 130 5.34 -14.61 -21.56
N GLY A 131 6.60 -15.07 -21.55
CA GLY A 131 7.62 -14.63 -22.48
C GLY A 131 8.27 -13.29 -22.12
N ARG A 132 8.95 -12.71 -23.07
CA ARG A 132 9.64 -11.43 -22.88
C ARG A 132 8.68 -10.26 -23.05
N ASP A 133 8.53 -9.45 -22.02
CA ASP A 133 7.75 -8.22 -22.05
C ASP A 133 8.60 -7.04 -21.56
N ALA A 134 8.87 -6.09 -22.46
CA ALA A 134 9.71 -4.94 -22.16
C ALA A 134 9.06 -3.94 -21.18
N ILE A 135 7.72 -3.93 -21.06
CA ILE A 135 7.01 -3.10 -20.07
C ILE A 135 7.13 -3.75 -18.70
N GLU A 136 6.97 -5.07 -18.61
CA GLU A 136 7.18 -5.83 -17.37
C GLU A 136 8.61 -5.63 -16.85
N ASP A 137 9.64 -5.81 -17.70
CA ASP A 137 11.03 -5.54 -17.35
C ASP A 137 11.25 -4.11 -16.82
N ALA A 138 10.67 -3.12 -17.50
CA ALA A 138 10.79 -1.73 -17.09
C ALA A 138 10.08 -1.46 -15.77
N LEU A 139 8.92 -2.08 -15.52
CA LEU A 139 8.18 -1.98 -14.25
C LEU A 139 8.95 -2.62 -13.09
N VAL A 140 9.58 -3.78 -13.31
CA VAL A 140 10.46 -4.39 -12.30
C VAL A 140 11.57 -3.42 -11.90
N ARG A 141 12.25 -2.83 -12.87
CA ARG A 141 13.35 -1.89 -12.63
C ARG A 141 12.91 -0.63 -11.89
N VAL A 142 11.84 0.02 -12.35
CA VAL A 142 11.33 1.26 -11.76
C VAL A 142 10.70 1.01 -10.39
N GLY A 143 9.99 -0.12 -10.22
CA GLY A 143 9.42 -0.51 -8.93
C GLY A 143 10.49 -0.68 -7.85
N ARG A 144 11.57 -1.38 -8.16
CA ARG A 144 12.70 -1.55 -7.23
C ARG A 144 13.43 -0.23 -6.92
N LEU A 145 13.57 0.66 -7.91
CA LEU A 145 14.15 1.99 -7.68
C LEU A 145 13.33 2.84 -6.68
N LEU A 146 12.05 2.54 -6.54
CA LEU A 146 11.13 3.19 -5.61
C LEU A 146 10.85 2.36 -4.34
N ASP A 147 11.71 1.40 -4.03
CA ASP A 147 11.66 0.54 -2.84
C ASP A 147 10.39 -0.31 -2.73
N PHE A 148 9.71 -0.61 -3.86
CA PHE A 148 8.66 -1.63 -3.87
C PHE A 148 9.29 -3.02 -3.78
N GLU A 149 8.66 -3.90 -3.00
CA GLU A 149 8.85 -5.34 -3.14
C GLU A 149 8.13 -5.79 -4.42
N VAL A 150 8.90 -6.13 -5.45
CA VAL A 150 8.34 -6.47 -6.76
C VAL A 150 8.09 -7.97 -6.87
N VAL A 151 6.82 -8.33 -7.04
CA VAL A 151 6.34 -9.70 -7.22
C VAL A 151 5.85 -9.87 -8.67
N VAL A 152 6.42 -10.82 -9.39
CA VAL A 152 5.99 -11.16 -10.75
C VAL A 152 5.24 -12.48 -10.73
N VAL A 153 3.99 -12.47 -11.22
CA VAL A 153 3.17 -13.66 -11.45
C VAL A 153 3.03 -13.84 -12.96
N ASP A 154 3.78 -14.77 -13.51
CA ASP A 154 3.84 -14.97 -14.96
C ASP A 154 4.11 -16.46 -15.25
N PRO A 155 3.45 -17.08 -16.24
CA PRO A 155 3.63 -18.49 -16.55
C PRO A 155 5.04 -18.84 -17.01
N ASN A 156 5.72 -17.91 -17.68
CA ASN A 156 7.07 -18.10 -18.21
C ASN A 156 7.83 -16.77 -18.32
N PRO A 157 8.16 -16.12 -17.18
CA PRO A 157 8.79 -14.81 -17.19
C PRO A 157 10.20 -14.88 -17.78
N GLN A 158 10.52 -13.91 -18.64
CA GLN A 158 11.85 -13.73 -19.22
C GLN A 158 12.37 -12.33 -18.88
N LEU A 159 12.65 -12.13 -17.60
CA LEU A 159 13.08 -10.86 -17.03
C LEU A 159 14.57 -10.62 -17.26
N SER A 160 14.93 -9.39 -17.59
CA SER A 160 16.33 -8.93 -17.63
C SER A 160 16.82 -8.43 -16.25
N GLU A 161 15.92 -8.14 -15.32
CA GLU A 161 16.17 -7.72 -13.95
C GLU A 161 15.57 -8.72 -12.95
N THR A 162 16.16 -8.83 -11.78
CA THR A 162 15.64 -9.73 -10.74
C THR A 162 14.49 -9.08 -9.99
N ALA A 163 13.31 -9.68 -10.04
CA ALA A 163 12.21 -9.38 -9.12
C ALA A 163 12.47 -10.00 -7.74
N ASP A 164 11.88 -9.43 -6.68
CA ASP A 164 12.08 -9.95 -5.32
C ASP A 164 11.41 -11.33 -5.15
N ARG A 165 10.28 -11.54 -5.84
CA ARG A 165 9.61 -12.85 -5.90
C ARG A 165 9.06 -13.10 -7.31
N VAL A 166 9.21 -14.34 -7.78
CA VAL A 166 8.64 -14.79 -9.04
C VAL A 166 7.77 -16.02 -8.81
N ILE A 167 6.49 -15.92 -9.20
CA ILE A 167 5.51 -17.00 -9.13
C ILE A 167 5.20 -17.43 -10.56
N ARG A 168 5.54 -18.67 -10.90
CA ARG A 168 5.30 -19.23 -12.24
C ARG A 168 3.88 -19.78 -12.35
N ALA A 169 2.94 -18.89 -12.65
CA ALA A 169 1.53 -19.23 -12.77
C ALA A 169 0.84 -18.41 -13.87
N ALA A 170 -0.12 -19.01 -14.55
CA ALA A 170 -0.95 -18.30 -15.52
C ALA A 170 -2.03 -17.45 -14.84
N HIS A 171 -2.51 -17.87 -13.69
CA HIS A 171 -3.44 -17.12 -12.84
C HIS A 171 -2.83 -16.91 -11.46
N PRO A 172 -2.97 -15.71 -10.88
CA PRO A 172 -2.52 -15.48 -9.50
C PRO A 172 -3.40 -16.30 -8.54
N ASP A 173 -2.79 -16.95 -7.58
CA ASP A 173 -3.50 -17.38 -6.39
C ASP A 173 -3.55 -16.20 -5.41
N LEU A 174 -4.72 -15.54 -5.34
CA LEU A 174 -4.88 -14.38 -4.46
C LEU A 174 -4.77 -14.74 -2.97
N ALA A 175 -5.06 -16.00 -2.60
CA ALA A 175 -4.88 -16.47 -1.23
C ALA A 175 -3.38 -16.58 -0.90
N GLU A 176 -2.56 -17.08 -1.83
CA GLU A 176 -1.10 -17.12 -1.68
C GLU A 176 -0.48 -15.72 -1.67
N LEU A 177 -0.99 -14.83 -2.51
CA LEU A 177 -0.52 -13.43 -2.57
C LEU A 177 -0.90 -12.64 -1.33
N ALA A 178 -1.99 -13.02 -0.63
CA ALA A 178 -2.49 -12.34 0.56
C ALA A 178 -2.48 -10.81 0.39
N LEU A 179 -3.17 -10.31 -0.64
CA LEU A 179 -3.19 -8.89 -1.01
C LEU A 179 -3.70 -8.02 0.13
N GLY A 180 -3.05 -6.88 0.36
CA GLY A 180 -3.37 -5.89 1.39
C GLY A 180 -3.60 -4.48 0.81
N GLU A 181 -3.99 -3.56 1.68
CA GLU A 181 -4.29 -2.16 1.32
C GLU A 181 -3.06 -1.35 0.85
N ARG A 182 -1.86 -1.90 0.97
CA ARG A 182 -0.62 -1.26 0.52
C ARG A 182 -0.12 -1.80 -0.81
N ASP A 183 -0.81 -2.79 -1.38
CA ASP A 183 -0.42 -3.44 -2.62
C ASP A 183 -0.93 -2.70 -3.85
N SER A 184 -0.11 -2.72 -4.88
CA SER A 184 -0.43 -2.23 -6.21
C SER A 184 -0.32 -3.38 -7.19
N VAL A 185 -1.37 -3.64 -7.96
CA VAL A 185 -1.42 -4.71 -8.95
C VAL A 185 -1.52 -4.13 -10.34
N VAL A 186 -0.64 -4.57 -11.25
CA VAL A 186 -0.68 -4.19 -12.66
C VAL A 186 -0.86 -5.44 -13.52
N VAL A 187 -1.97 -5.49 -14.26
CA VAL A 187 -2.32 -6.60 -15.15
C VAL A 187 -1.80 -6.30 -16.56
N LEU A 188 -0.91 -7.17 -17.06
CA LEU A 188 -0.19 -7.04 -18.34
C LEU A 188 -0.56 -8.16 -19.34
N THR A 189 -1.64 -8.89 -19.11
CA THR A 189 -2.01 -10.14 -19.78
C THR A 189 -2.54 -9.97 -21.22
N LYS A 190 -2.63 -8.75 -21.71
CA LYS A 190 -2.97 -8.40 -23.12
C LYS A 190 -4.28 -9.01 -23.66
N GLY A 191 -5.23 -9.37 -22.79
CA GLY A 191 -6.61 -9.64 -23.15
C GLY A 191 -7.13 -11.04 -22.84
N GLU A 192 -6.32 -12.09 -22.96
CA GLU A 192 -6.82 -13.47 -22.84
C GLU A 192 -7.37 -13.83 -21.45
N ARG A 193 -6.80 -13.22 -20.40
CA ARG A 193 -7.11 -13.54 -19.02
C ARG A 193 -7.59 -12.33 -18.21
N ASP A 194 -7.69 -11.15 -18.84
CA ASP A 194 -7.98 -9.89 -18.15
C ASP A 194 -9.25 -10.00 -17.31
N VAL A 195 -10.36 -10.48 -17.88
CA VAL A 195 -11.65 -10.55 -17.21
C VAL A 195 -11.62 -11.49 -16.00
N ALA A 196 -11.01 -12.67 -16.13
CA ALA A 196 -10.92 -13.64 -15.04
C ALA A 196 -10.10 -13.07 -13.86
N ILE A 197 -8.93 -12.53 -14.15
CA ILE A 197 -8.03 -11.92 -13.15
C ILE A 197 -8.69 -10.72 -12.46
N LEU A 198 -9.33 -9.82 -13.23
CA LEU A 198 -9.99 -8.65 -12.67
C LEU A 198 -11.21 -9.02 -11.82
N THR A 199 -11.93 -10.10 -12.17
CA THR A 199 -13.05 -10.61 -11.37
C THR A 199 -12.57 -11.07 -9.98
N GLU A 200 -11.41 -11.70 -9.91
CA GLU A 200 -10.81 -12.10 -8.64
C GLU A 200 -10.27 -10.90 -7.87
N LEU A 201 -9.56 -9.99 -8.55
CA LEU A 201 -9.01 -8.77 -7.95
C LEU A 201 -10.10 -7.83 -7.41
N ALA A 202 -11.33 -7.93 -7.92
CA ALA A 202 -12.46 -7.16 -7.40
C ALA A 202 -12.76 -7.45 -5.92
N LYS A 203 -12.36 -8.59 -5.41
CA LYS A 203 -12.53 -9.02 -4.01
C LYS A 203 -11.34 -8.63 -3.12
N SER A 204 -10.27 -8.11 -3.72
CA SER A 204 -9.04 -7.78 -2.99
C SER A 204 -9.08 -6.36 -2.41
N PRO A 205 -8.40 -6.13 -1.26
CA PRO A 205 -8.25 -4.81 -0.68
C PRO A 205 -7.12 -3.98 -1.33
N ALA A 206 -6.51 -4.46 -2.42
CA ALA A 206 -5.39 -3.78 -3.08
C ALA A 206 -5.71 -2.30 -3.34
N ARG A 207 -4.78 -1.41 -2.96
CA ARG A 207 -4.91 0.05 -3.11
C ARG A 207 -5.05 0.48 -4.55
N TYR A 208 -4.34 -0.18 -5.42
CA TYR A 208 -4.27 0.15 -6.83
C TYR A 208 -4.40 -1.12 -7.67
N VAL A 209 -5.29 -1.08 -8.65
CA VAL A 209 -5.40 -2.12 -9.68
C VAL A 209 -5.39 -1.43 -11.04
N GLY A 210 -4.37 -1.71 -11.83
CA GLY A 210 -4.19 -1.17 -13.17
C GLY A 210 -4.28 -2.25 -14.25
N LEU A 211 -4.89 -1.93 -15.38
CA LEU A 211 -4.95 -2.81 -16.55
C LEU A 211 -4.27 -2.17 -17.76
N LEU A 212 -3.26 -2.83 -18.31
CA LEU A 212 -2.64 -2.44 -19.58
C LEU A 212 -3.55 -2.87 -20.74
N ALA A 213 -4.41 -1.97 -21.18
CA ALA A 213 -5.36 -2.22 -22.25
C ALA A 213 -5.51 -1.01 -23.17
N SER A 214 -5.84 -1.27 -24.45
CA SER A 214 -6.34 -0.22 -25.34
C SER A 214 -7.76 0.19 -24.94
N ARG A 215 -8.17 1.41 -25.29
CA ARG A 215 -9.53 1.89 -25.00
C ARG A 215 -10.61 0.97 -25.59
N HIS A 216 -10.40 0.45 -26.78
CA HIS A 216 -11.35 -0.47 -27.43
C HIS A 216 -11.48 -1.79 -26.66
N ARG A 217 -10.35 -2.41 -26.25
CA ARG A 217 -10.38 -3.64 -25.46
C ARG A 217 -11.02 -3.43 -24.09
N LEU A 218 -10.69 -2.32 -23.44
CA LEU A 218 -11.25 -1.97 -22.14
C LEU A 218 -12.78 -1.90 -22.14
N GLU A 219 -13.38 -1.36 -23.20
CA GLU A 219 -14.84 -1.28 -23.26
C GLU A 219 -15.49 -2.66 -23.33
N LYS A 220 -14.89 -3.59 -24.09
CA LYS A 220 -15.33 -4.98 -24.15
C LYS A 220 -15.18 -5.65 -22.76
N ASP A 221 -14.01 -5.53 -22.15
CA ASP A 221 -13.72 -6.15 -20.85
C ASP A 221 -14.66 -5.62 -19.77
N ARG A 222 -14.96 -4.31 -19.75
CA ARG A 222 -15.91 -3.70 -18.83
C ARG A 222 -17.33 -4.25 -18.97
N GLN A 223 -17.78 -4.51 -20.20
CA GLN A 223 -19.09 -5.13 -20.44
C GLN A 223 -19.14 -6.57 -19.90
N GLU A 224 -18.09 -7.35 -20.12
CA GLU A 224 -17.99 -8.71 -19.61
C GLU A 224 -17.91 -8.73 -18.08
N LEU A 225 -17.12 -7.88 -17.47
CA LEU A 225 -17.02 -7.74 -16.00
C LEU A 225 -18.38 -7.39 -15.38
N ARG A 226 -19.13 -6.44 -15.97
CA ARG A 226 -20.49 -6.09 -15.49
C ARG A 226 -21.45 -7.27 -15.61
N ARG A 227 -21.42 -8.02 -16.73
CA ARG A 227 -22.23 -9.23 -16.90
C ARG A 227 -21.85 -10.33 -15.90
N GLY A 228 -20.57 -10.41 -15.53
CA GLY A 228 -20.05 -11.32 -14.53
C GLY A 228 -20.35 -10.90 -13.07
N GLY A 229 -21.09 -9.80 -12.87
CA GLY A 229 -21.48 -9.34 -11.52
C GLY A 229 -20.36 -8.64 -10.73
N VAL A 230 -19.32 -8.16 -11.39
CA VAL A 230 -18.26 -7.38 -10.73
C VAL A 230 -18.84 -6.04 -10.24
N PRO A 231 -18.61 -5.67 -8.95
CA PRO A 231 -19.16 -4.45 -8.36
C PRO A 231 -18.78 -3.18 -9.12
N ALA A 232 -19.72 -2.25 -9.21
CA ALA A 232 -19.50 -0.97 -9.90
C ALA A 232 -18.35 -0.17 -9.28
N GLU A 233 -18.23 -0.19 -7.95
CA GLU A 233 -17.17 0.47 -7.19
C GLU A 233 -15.78 0.00 -7.60
N PHE A 234 -15.63 -1.31 -7.91
CA PHE A 234 -14.37 -1.81 -8.44
C PHE A 234 -14.08 -1.27 -9.83
N LEU A 235 -15.07 -1.24 -10.71
CA LEU A 235 -14.92 -0.72 -12.09
C LEU A 235 -14.57 0.78 -12.11
N GLU A 236 -15.02 1.54 -11.11
CA GLU A 236 -14.69 2.95 -10.94
C GLU A 236 -13.26 3.15 -10.42
N ARG A 237 -12.79 2.28 -9.52
CA ARG A 237 -11.43 2.33 -9.00
C ARG A 237 -10.39 1.66 -9.90
N LEU A 238 -10.82 0.91 -10.93
CA LEU A 238 -9.91 0.28 -11.88
C LEU A 238 -9.23 1.33 -12.77
N HIS A 239 -7.92 1.39 -12.71
CA HIS A 239 -7.08 2.25 -13.54
C HIS A 239 -6.87 1.61 -14.92
N ALA A 240 -7.71 1.99 -15.90
CA ALA A 240 -7.65 1.44 -17.25
C ALA A 240 -8.12 2.47 -18.30
N PRO A 241 -7.33 2.70 -19.33
CA PRO A 241 -5.95 2.24 -19.56
C PRO A 241 -5.04 2.69 -18.42
N VAL A 242 -4.12 1.81 -17.97
CA VAL A 242 -3.21 2.11 -16.85
C VAL A 242 -2.20 3.21 -17.21
N GLY A 243 -1.86 4.04 -16.22
CA GLY A 243 -0.85 5.09 -16.32
C GLY A 243 -1.41 6.48 -16.64
N LEU A 244 -0.64 7.51 -16.26
CA LEU A 244 -0.94 8.90 -16.60
C LEU A 244 -0.81 9.13 -18.12
N ASP A 245 -1.63 10.02 -18.68
CA ASP A 245 -1.54 10.40 -20.10
C ASP A 245 -0.35 11.35 -20.34
N LEU A 246 0.85 10.79 -20.39
CA LEU A 246 2.11 11.48 -20.63
C LEU A 246 2.49 11.50 -22.13
N GLY A 247 1.69 10.87 -23.00
CA GLY A 247 2.06 10.63 -24.39
C GLY A 247 3.14 9.55 -24.57
N ALA A 248 3.31 8.69 -23.55
CA ALA A 248 4.30 7.62 -23.53
C ALA A 248 4.15 6.65 -24.71
N THR A 249 5.27 6.32 -25.36
CA THR A 249 5.33 5.43 -26.53
C THR A 249 6.32 4.29 -26.35
N THR A 250 7.38 4.49 -25.60
CA THR A 250 8.37 3.44 -25.30
C THR A 250 7.99 2.63 -24.07
N PRO A 251 8.43 1.36 -23.95
CA PRO A 251 8.16 0.56 -22.76
C PRO A 251 8.55 1.23 -21.42
N THR A 252 9.68 1.92 -21.39
CA THR A 252 10.16 2.62 -20.20
C THR A 252 9.30 3.83 -19.85
N GLU A 253 8.85 4.60 -20.84
CA GLU A 253 7.92 5.72 -20.63
C GLU A 253 6.55 5.25 -20.15
N ILE A 254 6.06 4.11 -20.68
CA ILE A 254 4.82 3.48 -20.23
C ILE A 254 4.97 3.04 -18.79
N ALA A 255 6.05 2.36 -18.42
CA ALA A 255 6.32 1.97 -17.03
C ALA A 255 6.38 3.19 -16.10
N LEU A 256 7.06 4.27 -16.53
CA LEU A 256 7.11 5.52 -15.76
C LEU A 256 5.71 6.12 -15.56
N SER A 257 4.87 6.15 -16.61
CA SER A 257 3.50 6.68 -16.50
C SER A 257 2.63 5.88 -15.53
N ILE A 258 2.78 4.56 -15.51
CA ILE A 258 2.08 3.65 -14.59
C ILE A 258 2.52 3.93 -13.15
N VAL A 259 3.81 3.94 -12.90
CA VAL A 259 4.34 4.16 -11.54
C VAL A 259 4.03 5.58 -11.04
N ALA A 260 4.07 6.59 -11.92
CA ALA A 260 3.65 7.94 -11.56
C ALA A 260 2.17 8.01 -11.14
N GLU A 261 1.26 7.26 -11.81
CA GLU A 261 -0.14 7.15 -11.39
C GLU A 261 -0.29 6.46 -10.04
N MET A 262 0.47 5.38 -9.80
CA MET A 262 0.49 4.69 -8.50
C MET A 262 0.93 5.62 -7.37
N VAL A 263 2.02 6.37 -7.56
CA VAL A 263 2.52 7.36 -6.59
C VAL A 263 1.48 8.46 -6.34
N ALA A 264 0.84 8.97 -7.38
CA ALA A 264 -0.23 9.95 -7.24
C ALA A 264 -1.39 9.41 -6.40
N LYS A 265 -1.82 8.18 -6.66
CA LYS A 265 -2.88 7.51 -5.90
C LYS A 265 -2.51 7.31 -4.44
N LYS A 266 -1.27 6.92 -4.16
CA LYS A 266 -0.74 6.77 -2.80
C LYS A 266 -0.92 8.04 -1.97
N TYR A 267 -0.69 9.21 -2.56
CA TYR A 267 -0.80 10.51 -1.89
C TYR A 267 -2.15 11.20 -2.10
N GLY A 268 -3.19 10.47 -2.52
CA GLY A 268 -4.53 11.03 -2.73
C GLY A 268 -4.60 12.11 -3.79
N ARG A 269 -3.63 12.15 -4.72
CA ARG A 269 -3.63 13.09 -5.84
C ARG A 269 -4.37 12.48 -7.02
N SER A 270 -5.30 13.25 -7.60
CA SER A 270 -5.93 12.91 -8.87
C SER A 270 -5.35 13.81 -9.96
N PHE A 271 -4.87 13.18 -11.03
CA PHE A 271 -4.56 13.89 -12.25
C PHE A 271 -5.74 13.68 -13.19
N THR A 272 -6.44 14.77 -13.54
CA THR A 272 -7.46 14.74 -14.59
C THR A 272 -6.79 14.25 -15.87
N ARG A 273 -7.25 13.12 -16.40
CA ARG A 273 -6.87 12.71 -17.76
C ARG A 273 -7.34 13.83 -18.69
N GLY A 274 -6.42 14.68 -19.13
CA GLY A 274 -6.71 15.73 -20.10
C GLY A 274 -7.40 15.11 -21.30
N ALA A 275 -8.53 15.72 -21.74
CA ALA A 275 -9.03 15.41 -23.05
C ALA A 275 -7.90 15.65 -24.03
N ARG A 276 -7.44 14.59 -24.75
CA ARG A 276 -6.46 14.75 -25.80
C ARG A 276 -6.95 15.88 -26.68
N ALA A 277 -6.21 17.00 -26.71
CA ALA A 277 -6.35 17.94 -27.79
C ALA A 277 -6.21 17.13 -29.07
N ALA A 278 -7.22 17.18 -29.94
CA ALA A 278 -7.19 16.50 -31.22
C ALA A 278 -5.91 16.96 -31.93
N GLY A 279 -4.93 16.05 -32.06
CA GLY A 279 -3.69 16.35 -32.73
C GLY A 279 -4.00 16.85 -34.17
N PRO A 280 -3.20 17.75 -34.74
CA PRO A 280 -3.45 18.26 -36.05
C PRO A 280 -3.60 17.10 -37.04
N ALA A 281 -4.71 17.11 -37.76
CA ALA A 281 -4.99 16.11 -38.80
C ALA A 281 -3.77 16.01 -39.73
N ARG A 282 -3.20 14.81 -39.85
CA ARG A 282 -2.15 14.55 -40.84
C ARG A 282 -2.69 14.93 -42.20
N ALA A 283 -2.18 16.01 -42.77
CA ALA A 283 -2.44 16.38 -44.14
C ALA A 283 -2.02 15.22 -45.06
N SER A 284 -2.96 14.70 -45.81
CA SER A 284 -2.68 13.70 -46.87
C SER A 284 -1.76 14.32 -47.88
N PRO A 285 -0.71 13.62 -48.37
CA PRO A 285 0.14 14.14 -49.42
C PRO A 285 -0.69 14.27 -50.70
N GLY A 286 -0.89 15.52 -51.11
CA GLY A 286 -1.65 15.87 -52.30
C GLY A 286 -1.08 15.19 -53.55
N SER A 287 -1.96 14.63 -54.37
CA SER A 287 -1.71 14.10 -55.68
C SER A 287 -1.07 15.20 -56.58
N ARG A 288 0.17 14.99 -56.96
CA ARG A 288 0.81 15.78 -58.03
C ARG A 288 0.08 15.52 -59.35
N ALA A 289 -0.75 16.46 -59.73
CA ALA A 289 -1.28 16.50 -61.10
C ALA A 289 -0.14 16.68 -62.10
N ALA A 290 -0.05 15.74 -63.04
CA ALA A 290 0.84 15.81 -64.19
C ALA A 290 0.41 16.98 -65.07
N ARG A 291 1.28 17.99 -65.22
CA ARG A 291 1.17 18.96 -66.33
C ARG A 291 1.87 18.34 -67.53
N LYS A 292 1.08 17.98 -68.53
CA LYS A 292 1.56 17.81 -69.93
C LYS A 292 1.82 19.18 -70.52
N SER A 293 3.03 19.40 -70.97
CA SER A 293 3.40 20.50 -71.88
C SER A 293 3.21 20.08 -73.32
N ALA A 294 2.53 20.89 -74.06
CA ALA A 294 2.64 20.96 -75.50
C ALA A 294 3.84 21.84 -75.86
#